data_9b8c61c60d5faa330f22c2f914abe538
#
_entry.id   9b8c61c60d5faa330f22c2f914abe538
#
_cell.length_a   1.000
_cell.length_b   1.000
_cell.length_c   1.000
_cell.angle_alpha   90.00
_cell.angle_beta   90.00
_cell.angle_gamma   90.00
#
_symmetry.space_group_name_H-M   'P 1'
#
loop_
_entity.id
_entity.type
_entity.pdbx_description
1 polymer ?
#
loop_
_entity_poly.entity_id
_entity_poly.type
_entity_poly.pdbx_seq_one_letter_code
_entity_poly.pdbx_strand_id
1 'polypeptide(L)'
;MTSIRKIGSTNIANSMAVQQPLPGTEAAIESDSNADTCCLGKNFVILEYTTKQVDVYAYDKSIKPLENVPIVSGATAWTDQTTGNTYILIVNEGLYYGSRLDHSLFNPNQLRSYGIPFWDNPFDQERGLFIGPLDYDIVIPLQTKGTKVFFNTRAPTPDELQTCIHIN
;
A
#
# COMPACT_ATOMS: atom_id res chain seq x y z
N MET A 1 -2.66 13.70 8.66
CA MET A 1 -1.67 12.97 9.49
C MET A 1 -2.40 11.98 10.37
N THR A 2 -2.12 10.71 10.24
CA THR A 2 -2.79 9.63 10.96
C THR A 2 -1.78 8.97 11.91
N SER A 3 -2.09 8.91 13.19
CA SER A 3 -1.21 8.34 14.22
C SER A 3 -1.81 7.03 14.74
N ILE A 4 -1.01 5.99 14.85
CA ILE A 4 -1.38 4.68 15.39
C ILE A 4 -0.94 4.59 16.84
N ARG A 5 -1.87 4.33 17.76
CA ARG A 5 -1.55 4.34 19.19
C ARG A 5 -1.74 3.02 19.94
N LYS A 6 -2.33 1.99 19.38
CA LYS A 6 -2.53 0.73 20.13
C LYS A 6 -2.64 -0.48 19.22
N ILE A 7 -1.81 -1.46 19.47
CA ILE A 7 -1.91 -2.79 18.87
C ILE A 7 -2.64 -3.69 19.88
N GLY A 8 -3.82 -4.16 19.50
CA GLY A 8 -4.57 -5.15 20.28
C GLY A 8 -4.65 -6.46 19.50
N SER A 9 -4.48 -7.59 20.18
CA SER A 9 -4.76 -8.88 19.59
C SER A 9 -6.20 -9.28 19.91
N THR A 10 -7.06 -9.32 18.89
CA THR A 10 -8.43 -9.84 19.02
C THR A 10 -8.71 -10.85 17.91
N ASN A 11 -9.51 -11.85 18.22
CA ASN A 11 -9.97 -12.84 17.24
C ASN A 11 -10.79 -12.14 16.14
N ILE A 12 -10.29 -12.21 14.91
CA ILE A 12 -10.84 -11.55 13.71
C ILE A 12 -12.18 -12.15 13.27
N ALA A 13 -12.62 -13.25 13.87
CA ALA A 13 -13.85 -13.96 13.48
C ALA A 13 -15.14 -13.13 13.48
N ASN A 14 -15.14 -11.91 14.07
CA ASN A 14 -16.31 -11.04 14.18
C ASN A 14 -16.11 -9.63 13.59
N SER A 15 -15.00 -9.33 12.90
CA SER A 15 -14.92 -8.08 12.15
C SER A 15 -15.84 -8.18 10.94
N MET A 16 -16.69 -7.18 10.71
CA MET A 16 -17.50 -7.09 9.49
C MET A 16 -16.57 -7.37 8.29
N ALA A 17 -16.95 -8.37 7.47
CA ALA A 17 -16.20 -8.76 6.28
C ALA A 17 -15.92 -7.51 5.44
N VAL A 18 -14.67 -7.08 5.39
CA VAL A 18 -14.27 -5.94 4.56
C VAL A 18 -14.44 -6.38 3.13
N GLN A 19 -15.30 -5.68 2.39
CA GLN A 19 -15.57 -6.01 1.00
C GLN A 19 -14.31 -5.83 0.17
N GLN A 20 -13.86 -6.91 -0.48
CA GLN A 20 -12.75 -6.87 -1.42
C GLN A 20 -13.11 -5.98 -2.62
N PRO A 21 -12.16 -5.21 -3.16
CA PRO A 21 -12.41 -4.43 -4.35
C PRO A 21 -12.67 -5.32 -5.57
N LEU A 22 -13.39 -4.80 -6.55
CA LEU A 22 -13.56 -5.47 -7.83
C LEU A 22 -12.19 -5.56 -8.55
N PRO A 23 -11.88 -6.70 -9.20
CA PRO A 23 -10.68 -6.83 -10.01
C PRO A 23 -10.55 -5.69 -11.02
N GLY A 24 -9.33 -5.15 -11.19
CA GLY A 24 -9.06 -4.03 -12.09
C GLY A 24 -9.36 -2.66 -11.51
N THR A 25 -9.84 -2.54 -10.27
CA THR A 25 -10.04 -1.23 -9.62
C THR A 25 -8.71 -0.50 -9.47
N GLU A 26 -8.57 0.63 -10.16
CA GLU A 26 -7.36 1.44 -10.19
C GLU A 26 -7.33 2.48 -9.08
N ALA A 27 -6.14 2.72 -8.54
CA ALA A 27 -5.84 3.85 -7.67
C ALA A 27 -4.34 4.15 -7.64
N ALA A 28 -4.01 5.37 -7.23
CA ALA A 28 -2.63 5.75 -6.95
C ALA A 28 -2.15 5.13 -5.62
N ILE A 29 -0.85 4.89 -5.54
CA ILE A 29 -0.11 4.72 -4.30
C ILE A 29 0.74 5.98 -4.13
N GLU A 30 0.45 6.77 -3.13
CA GLU A 30 1.17 8.01 -2.84
C GLU A 30 2.28 7.76 -1.79
N SER A 31 3.45 8.39 -1.99
CA SER A 31 4.48 8.47 -0.94
C SER A 31 4.01 9.42 0.15
N ASP A 32 3.89 8.92 1.37
CA ASP A 32 3.53 9.71 2.55
C ASP A 32 4.40 9.35 3.76
N SER A 33 5.43 10.17 4.00
CA SER A 33 6.31 10.00 5.15
C SER A 33 5.66 10.31 6.50
N ASN A 34 4.47 10.90 6.49
CA ASN A 34 3.71 11.20 7.70
C ASN A 34 2.72 10.09 8.09
N ALA A 35 2.48 9.12 7.20
CA ALA A 35 1.79 7.91 7.59
C ALA A 35 2.70 7.08 8.51
N ASP A 36 2.17 6.54 9.60
CA ASP A 36 2.96 5.70 10.51
C ASP A 36 3.30 4.34 9.89
N THR A 37 2.49 3.89 8.93
CA THR A 37 2.67 2.65 8.18
C THR A 37 1.95 2.74 6.83
N CYS A 38 2.20 1.79 5.94
CA CYS A 38 1.49 1.71 4.67
C CYS A 38 -0.01 1.50 4.87
N CYS A 39 -0.82 2.25 4.12
CA CYS A 39 -2.27 2.18 4.14
C CYS A 39 -2.76 1.65 2.80
N LEU A 40 -3.51 0.55 2.81
CA LEU A 40 -3.96 -0.17 1.64
C LEU A 40 -5.41 0.18 1.31
N GLY A 41 -5.60 0.84 0.18
CA GLY A 41 -6.89 1.30 -0.31
C GLY A 41 -7.54 0.33 -1.31
N LYS A 42 -8.43 0.88 -2.14
CA LYS A 42 -9.27 0.12 -3.09
C LYS A 42 -8.51 -0.62 -4.20
N ASN A 43 -7.23 -0.34 -4.40
CA ASN A 43 -6.35 -1.02 -5.36
C ASN A 43 -5.63 -2.24 -4.78
N PHE A 44 -5.92 -2.61 -3.53
CA PHE A 44 -5.37 -3.79 -2.87
C PHE A 44 -6.44 -4.82 -2.55
N VAL A 45 -6.09 -6.09 -2.74
CA VAL A 45 -6.84 -7.24 -2.21
C VAL A 45 -6.10 -7.81 -1.01
N ILE A 46 -6.86 -8.41 -0.08
CA ILE A 46 -6.28 -9.09 1.07
C ILE A 46 -5.84 -10.48 0.65
N LEU A 47 -4.58 -10.82 0.91
CA LEU A 47 -4.08 -12.19 0.81
C LEU A 47 -4.25 -12.94 2.12
N GLU A 48 -3.90 -12.29 3.22
CA GLU A 48 -3.93 -12.89 4.54
C GLU A 48 -4.18 -11.82 5.62
N TYR A 49 -5.01 -12.16 6.61
CA TYR A 49 -5.15 -11.37 7.81
C TYR A 49 -4.05 -11.73 8.81
N THR A 50 -3.39 -10.71 9.37
CA THR A 50 -2.59 -10.92 10.57
C THR A 50 -3.50 -11.04 11.79
N THR A 51 -2.95 -11.43 12.94
CA THR A 51 -3.71 -11.43 14.22
C THR A 51 -3.83 -10.05 14.85
N LYS A 52 -3.33 -9.00 14.16
CA LYS A 52 -3.21 -7.63 14.70
C LYS A 52 -4.29 -6.72 14.13
N GLN A 53 -4.83 -5.87 14.99
CA GLN A 53 -5.70 -4.75 14.64
C GLN A 53 -5.23 -3.51 15.37
N VAL A 54 -5.49 -2.34 14.82
CA VAL A 54 -5.11 -1.06 15.41
C VAL A 54 -6.26 -0.05 15.35
N ASP A 55 -6.26 0.85 16.32
CA ASP A 55 -7.12 2.02 16.27
C ASP A 55 -6.35 3.17 15.63
N VAL A 56 -6.96 3.79 14.63
CA VAL A 56 -6.35 4.87 13.86
C VAL A 56 -6.96 6.20 14.27
N TYR A 57 -6.11 7.08 14.76
CA TYR A 57 -6.49 8.41 15.23
C TYR A 57 -6.16 9.46 14.16
N ALA A 58 -7.13 10.32 13.87
CA ALA A 58 -6.87 11.51 13.09
C ALA A 58 -6.01 12.50 13.89
N TYR A 59 -5.33 13.39 13.17
CA TYR A 59 -4.56 14.48 13.79
C TYR A 59 -5.45 15.36 14.67
N ASP A 60 -6.67 15.63 14.22
CA ASP A 60 -7.69 16.35 14.99
C ASP A 60 -8.37 15.41 15.99
N LYS A 61 -8.18 15.68 17.27
CA LYS A 61 -8.75 14.90 18.38
C LYS A 61 -10.27 14.94 18.45
N SER A 62 -10.93 15.87 17.78
CA SER A 62 -12.39 15.95 17.70
C SER A 62 -12.99 14.88 16.78
N ILE A 63 -12.18 14.32 15.88
CA ILE A 63 -12.60 13.26 14.96
C ILE A 63 -12.54 11.92 15.69
N LYS A 64 -13.67 11.19 15.67
CA LYS A 64 -13.73 9.85 16.26
C LYS A 64 -12.70 8.93 15.61
N PRO A 65 -11.90 8.18 16.40
CA PRO A 65 -10.97 7.22 15.85
C PRO A 65 -11.67 6.12 15.04
N LEU A 66 -10.98 5.62 14.03
CA LEU A 66 -11.39 4.43 13.31
C LEU A 66 -10.86 3.21 14.06
N GLU A 67 -11.76 2.47 14.65
CA GLU A 67 -11.40 1.33 15.52
C GLU A 67 -11.25 0.03 14.74
N ASN A 68 -10.37 -0.84 15.25
CA ASN A 68 -10.20 -2.22 14.77
C ASN A 68 -9.82 -2.31 13.27
N VAL A 69 -8.97 -1.41 12.76
CA VAL A 69 -8.45 -1.50 11.40
C VAL A 69 -7.52 -2.70 11.31
N PRO A 70 -7.79 -3.68 10.43
CA PRO A 70 -6.96 -4.86 10.33
C PRO A 70 -5.60 -4.56 9.70
N ILE A 71 -4.56 -5.20 10.22
CA ILE A 71 -3.26 -5.30 9.59
C ILE A 71 -3.26 -6.58 8.74
N VAL A 72 -2.95 -6.44 7.47
CA VAL A 72 -3.04 -7.53 6.50
C VAL A 72 -1.76 -7.66 5.67
N SER A 73 -1.59 -8.83 5.06
CA SER A 73 -0.81 -8.98 3.85
C SER A 73 -1.72 -8.70 2.66
N GLY A 74 -1.39 -7.68 1.89
CA GLY A 74 -2.20 -7.22 0.76
C GLY A 74 -1.42 -7.27 -0.54
N ALA A 75 -2.13 -7.42 -1.65
CA ALA A 75 -1.56 -7.49 -2.99
C ALA A 75 -2.20 -6.47 -3.94
N THR A 76 -1.39 -5.91 -4.80
CA THR A 76 -1.81 -5.02 -5.89
C THR A 76 -1.07 -5.38 -7.17
N ALA A 77 -1.68 -5.17 -8.33
CA ALA A 77 -1.06 -5.41 -9.63
C ALA A 77 -0.47 -4.12 -10.19
N TRP A 78 0.80 -4.19 -10.56
CA TRP A 78 1.50 -3.13 -11.28
C TRP A 78 1.95 -3.63 -12.63
N THR A 79 1.68 -2.88 -13.68
CA THR A 79 2.11 -3.21 -15.04
C THR A 79 3.24 -2.27 -15.46
N ASP A 80 4.38 -2.84 -15.79
CA ASP A 80 5.51 -2.10 -16.35
C ASP A 80 5.14 -1.61 -17.76
N GLN A 81 5.08 -0.30 -17.92
CA GLN A 81 4.70 0.33 -19.19
C GLN A 81 5.75 0.13 -20.31
N THR A 82 6.98 -0.20 -19.94
CA THR A 82 8.05 -0.44 -20.91
C THR A 82 7.98 -1.83 -21.51
N THR A 83 7.70 -2.85 -20.68
CA THR A 83 7.69 -4.25 -21.08
C THR A 83 6.30 -4.81 -21.31
N GLY A 84 5.26 -4.19 -20.73
CA GLY A 84 3.89 -4.69 -20.68
C GLY A 84 3.69 -5.84 -19.68
N ASN A 85 4.71 -6.23 -18.92
CA ASN A 85 4.61 -7.27 -17.91
C ASN A 85 3.88 -6.78 -16.67
N THR A 86 3.04 -7.63 -16.11
CA THR A 86 2.36 -7.36 -14.85
C THR A 86 3.01 -8.14 -13.72
N TYR A 87 3.20 -7.45 -12.60
CA TYR A 87 3.76 -7.98 -11.36
C TYR A 87 2.78 -7.79 -10.22
N ILE A 88 2.77 -8.71 -9.28
CA ILE A 88 2.00 -8.60 -8.04
C ILE A 88 2.92 -8.06 -6.95
N LEU A 89 2.64 -6.86 -6.48
CA LEU A 89 3.35 -6.25 -5.36
C LEU A 89 2.66 -6.66 -4.07
N ILE A 90 3.42 -7.22 -3.12
CA ILE A 90 2.91 -7.69 -1.84
C ILE A 90 3.40 -6.78 -0.72
N VAL A 91 2.49 -6.32 0.10
CA VAL A 91 2.76 -5.59 1.34
C VAL A 91 2.36 -6.47 2.52
N ASN A 92 3.32 -6.93 3.30
CA ASN A 92 3.09 -7.92 4.35
C ASN A 92 2.46 -7.37 5.63
N GLU A 93 2.64 -6.09 5.92
CA GLU A 93 2.04 -5.42 7.08
C GLU A 93 1.50 -4.05 6.67
N GLY A 94 0.26 -4.02 6.19
CA GLY A 94 -0.43 -2.79 5.82
C GLY A 94 -1.77 -2.65 6.53
N LEU A 95 -2.15 -1.42 6.86
CA LEU A 95 -3.48 -1.10 7.34
C LEU A 95 -4.47 -1.19 6.20
N TYR A 96 -5.50 -2.03 6.34
CA TYR A 96 -6.45 -2.24 5.26
C TYR A 96 -7.70 -1.38 5.42
N TYR A 97 -7.90 -0.49 4.49
CA TYR A 97 -9.08 0.37 4.38
C TYR A 97 -10.02 -0.05 3.24
N GLY A 98 -9.51 -0.76 2.24
CA GLY A 98 -10.28 -1.17 1.07
C GLY A 98 -10.94 0.01 0.35
N SER A 99 -12.22 -0.12 0.02
CA SER A 99 -12.99 0.90 -0.69
C SER A 99 -13.20 2.22 0.08
N ARG A 100 -12.87 2.26 1.37
CA ARG A 100 -12.94 3.48 2.17
C ARG A 100 -11.79 4.44 1.92
N LEU A 101 -10.73 4.01 1.22
CA LEU A 101 -9.56 4.81 0.89
C LEU A 101 -9.38 4.83 -0.64
N ASP A 102 -9.57 6.01 -1.25
CA ASP A 102 -9.53 6.18 -2.70
C ASP A 102 -8.15 6.00 -3.33
N HIS A 103 -7.10 6.15 -2.54
CA HIS A 103 -5.72 5.89 -2.91
C HIS A 103 -4.99 5.25 -1.75
N SER A 104 -3.94 4.51 -2.03
CA SER A 104 -3.11 3.91 -0.99
C SER A 104 -1.96 4.84 -0.61
N LEU A 105 -1.40 4.64 0.58
CA LEU A 105 -0.26 5.40 1.09
C LEU A 105 0.90 4.45 1.38
N PHE A 106 2.06 4.74 0.82
CA PHE A 106 3.30 4.06 1.17
C PHE A 106 4.15 4.97 2.05
N ASN A 107 4.47 4.49 3.24
CA ASN A 107 5.49 5.14 4.05
C ASN A 107 6.88 4.77 3.49
N PRO A 108 7.60 5.72 2.89
CA PRO A 108 8.91 5.43 2.29
C PRO A 108 9.93 4.94 3.33
N ASN A 109 9.81 5.39 4.59
CA ASN A 109 10.72 4.97 5.64
C ASN A 109 10.43 3.54 6.11
N GLN A 110 9.18 3.08 6.05
CA GLN A 110 8.85 1.67 6.29
C GLN A 110 9.50 0.78 5.22
N LEU A 111 9.38 1.13 3.94
CA LEU A 111 10.02 0.37 2.86
C LEU A 111 11.55 0.38 3.00
N ARG A 112 12.15 1.53 3.28
CA ARG A 112 13.60 1.66 3.52
C ARG A 112 14.08 0.80 4.69
N SER A 113 13.28 0.64 5.75
CA SER A 113 13.63 -0.21 6.89
C SER A 113 13.72 -1.70 6.53
N TYR A 114 13.05 -2.12 5.46
CA TYR A 114 13.16 -3.46 4.87
C TYR A 114 14.23 -3.55 3.76
N GLY A 115 15.04 -2.51 3.59
CA GLY A 115 16.11 -2.48 2.59
C GLY A 115 15.64 -2.18 1.17
N ILE A 116 14.40 -1.72 0.99
CA ILE A 116 13.88 -1.33 -0.32
C ILE A 116 14.27 0.11 -0.61
N PRO A 117 15.06 0.38 -1.66
CA PRO A 117 15.39 1.73 -2.06
C PRO A 117 14.14 2.48 -2.53
N PHE A 118 13.92 3.66 -1.98
CA PHE A 118 12.78 4.51 -2.31
C PHE A 118 13.28 5.94 -2.53
N TRP A 119 13.27 6.38 -3.78
CA TRP A 119 13.78 7.69 -4.22
C TRP A 119 12.60 8.59 -4.58
N ASP A 120 12.13 9.37 -3.61
CA ASP A 120 10.91 10.17 -3.69
C ASP A 120 11.12 11.68 -3.58
N ASN A 121 12.37 12.16 -3.67
CA ASN A 121 12.65 13.58 -3.66
C ASN A 121 12.53 14.17 -5.07
N PRO A 122 11.48 14.95 -5.39
CA PRO A 122 11.27 15.50 -6.72
C PRO A 122 12.30 16.60 -7.10
N PHE A 123 13.08 17.07 -6.13
CA PHE A 123 14.13 18.06 -6.34
C PHE A 123 15.53 17.45 -6.52
N ASP A 124 15.67 16.14 -6.38
CA ASP A 124 16.90 15.43 -6.69
C ASP A 124 16.97 15.16 -8.19
N GLN A 125 17.74 16.00 -8.90
CA GLN A 125 17.88 15.91 -10.34
C GLN A 125 18.89 14.83 -10.79
N GLU A 126 19.70 14.31 -9.88
CA GLU A 126 20.75 13.35 -10.21
C GLU A 126 20.21 11.92 -10.28
N ARG A 127 19.22 11.56 -9.44
CA ARG A 127 18.78 10.17 -9.28
C ARG A 127 17.42 9.85 -9.89
N GLY A 128 16.54 10.84 -10.01
CA GLY A 128 15.17 10.64 -10.45
C GLY A 128 14.27 10.04 -9.35
N LEU A 129 13.05 9.70 -9.74
CA LEU A 129 12.00 9.23 -8.83
C LEU A 129 11.66 7.77 -9.15
N PHE A 130 11.96 6.86 -8.22
CA PHE A 130 11.65 5.44 -8.40
C PHE A 130 11.71 4.66 -7.09
N ILE A 131 11.11 3.48 -7.11
CA ILE A 131 11.26 2.45 -6.08
C ILE A 131 12.10 1.32 -6.68
N GLY A 132 13.09 0.85 -5.97
CA GLY A 132 13.91 -0.27 -6.40
C GLY A 132 15.40 0.05 -6.55
N PRO A 133 16.18 -0.88 -7.11
CA PRO A 133 15.72 -2.14 -7.69
C PRO A 133 15.08 -3.08 -6.66
N LEU A 134 13.98 -3.70 -7.06
CA LEU A 134 13.29 -4.77 -6.33
C LEU A 134 13.81 -6.14 -6.80
N ASP A 135 13.19 -7.22 -6.35
CA ASP A 135 13.45 -8.55 -6.89
C ASP A 135 13.32 -8.55 -8.41
N TYR A 136 14.13 -9.39 -9.07
CA TYR A 136 14.23 -9.46 -10.54
C TYR A 136 14.69 -8.15 -11.21
N ASP A 137 15.44 -7.30 -10.48
CA ASP A 137 15.93 -5.99 -10.94
C ASP A 137 14.83 -5.03 -11.42
N ILE A 138 13.62 -5.19 -10.90
CA ILE A 138 12.48 -4.36 -11.24
C ILE A 138 12.59 -2.99 -10.60
N VAL A 139 12.37 -1.96 -11.39
CA VAL A 139 12.34 -0.57 -10.96
C VAL A 139 10.98 0.02 -11.30
N ILE A 140 10.29 0.53 -10.29
CA ILE A 140 8.99 1.19 -10.45
C ILE A 140 9.21 2.70 -10.55
N PRO A 141 8.98 3.31 -11.72
CA PRO A 141 9.09 4.76 -11.86
C PRO A 141 7.95 5.45 -11.09
N LEU A 142 8.28 6.56 -10.44
CA LEU A 142 7.31 7.40 -9.75
C LEU A 142 6.98 8.62 -10.59
N GLN A 143 5.78 9.12 -10.41
CA GLN A 143 5.24 10.31 -11.06
C GLN A 143 5.05 11.42 -10.03
N THR A 144 4.95 12.65 -10.50
CA THR A 144 4.64 13.81 -9.66
C THR A 144 3.39 14.53 -10.16
N LYS A 145 2.60 15.02 -9.21
CA LYS A 145 1.51 15.96 -9.46
C LYS A 145 1.50 16.99 -8.34
N GLY A 146 1.94 18.21 -8.64
CA GLY A 146 2.22 19.20 -7.61
C GLY A 146 3.33 18.71 -6.68
N THR A 147 3.05 18.60 -5.40
CA THR A 147 3.99 18.08 -4.37
C THR A 147 3.83 16.59 -4.10
N LYS A 148 2.86 15.93 -4.74
CA LYS A 148 2.61 14.49 -4.57
C LYS A 148 3.55 13.67 -5.43
N VAL A 149 4.10 12.61 -4.86
CA VAL A 149 4.89 11.59 -5.54
C VAL A 149 4.11 10.28 -5.46
N PHE A 150 3.87 9.62 -6.60
CA PHE A 150 2.98 8.47 -6.67
C PHE A 150 3.27 7.55 -7.86
N PHE A 151 2.67 6.39 -7.86
CA PHE A 151 2.52 5.50 -9.01
C PHE A 151 1.14 4.83 -8.98
N ASN A 152 0.67 4.33 -10.11
CA ASN A 152 -0.65 3.73 -10.21
C ASN A 152 -0.57 2.21 -10.19
N THR A 153 -1.52 1.61 -9.51
CA THR A 153 -1.73 0.15 -9.47
C THR A 153 -3.22 -0.15 -9.55
N ARG A 154 -3.56 -1.42 -9.63
CA ARG A 154 -4.96 -1.87 -9.63
C ARG A 154 -5.14 -3.13 -8.80
N ALA A 155 -6.36 -3.36 -8.36
CA ALA A 155 -6.70 -4.63 -7.73
C ALA A 155 -6.47 -5.78 -8.72
N PRO A 156 -5.67 -6.81 -8.36
CA PRO A 156 -5.38 -7.91 -9.26
C PRO A 156 -6.60 -8.79 -9.51
N THR A 157 -6.62 -9.44 -10.66
CA THR A 157 -7.57 -10.51 -10.92
C THR A 157 -7.13 -11.80 -10.24
N PRO A 158 -8.05 -12.77 -10.01
CA PRO A 158 -7.67 -14.08 -9.48
C PRO A 158 -6.65 -14.82 -10.36
N ASP A 159 -6.73 -14.67 -11.68
CA ASP A 159 -5.77 -15.25 -12.62
C ASP A 159 -4.38 -14.64 -12.46
N GLU A 160 -4.28 -13.31 -12.35
CA GLU A 160 -3.01 -12.61 -12.14
C GLU A 160 -2.33 -13.00 -10.83
N LEU A 161 -3.11 -13.21 -9.76
CA LEU A 161 -2.58 -13.69 -8.48
C LEU A 161 -1.94 -15.08 -8.60
N GLN A 162 -2.35 -15.89 -9.55
CA GLN A 162 -1.81 -17.23 -9.77
C GLN A 162 -0.68 -17.27 -10.79
N THR A 163 -0.70 -16.39 -11.80
CA THR A 163 0.18 -16.49 -12.97
C THR A 163 1.29 -15.45 -13.02
N CYS A 164 1.09 -14.27 -12.40
CA CYS A 164 2.08 -13.20 -12.42
C CYS A 164 3.17 -13.43 -11.37
N ILE A 165 4.35 -12.84 -11.62
CA ILE A 165 5.47 -12.85 -10.66
C ILE A 165 5.10 -12.00 -9.45
N HIS A 166 5.34 -12.55 -8.25
CA HIS A 166 5.15 -11.85 -6.99
C HIS A 166 6.46 -11.17 -6.56
N ILE A 167 6.35 -9.90 -6.19
CA ILE A 167 7.41 -9.07 -5.60
C ILE A 167 7.03 -8.81 -4.15
N ASN A 168 7.92 -9.16 -3.23
CA ASN A 168 7.64 -9.13 -1.79
C ASN A 168 8.61 -8.19 -1.05
#